data_f426eaa268f04533a18c9e56c25a9c3a
#
_entry.id   f426eaa268f04533a18c9e56c25a9c3a
#
_cell.length_a   1.000
_cell.length_b   1.000
_cell.length_c   1.000
_cell.angle_alpha   90.00
_cell.angle_beta   90.00
_cell.angle_gamma   90.00
#
_symmetry.space_group_name_H-M   'P 1'
#
loop_
_entity.id
_entity.type
_entity.pdbx_description
1 polymer ?
#
loop_
_entity_poly.entity_id
_entity_poly.type
_entity_poly.pdbx_seq_one_letter_code
_entity_poly.pdbx_strand_id
1 'polypeptide(L)' 'MATSEERLKVLKMVQDGKITTEMAAELLKALDSTSKKP' A
#
# COMPACT_ATOMS: atom_id res chain seq x y z
N MET A 1 -10.76 -3.02 -3.76
CA MET A 1 -10.14 -1.89 -3.10
C MET A 1 -9.40 -2.29 -1.86
N ALA A 2 -8.27 -1.67 -1.63
CA ALA A 2 -7.48 -1.98 -0.46
C ALA A 2 -8.20 -1.50 0.81
N THR A 3 -8.09 -2.27 1.85
CA THR A 3 -8.69 -1.89 3.12
C THR A 3 -7.83 -0.85 3.80
N SER A 4 -8.43 -0.18 4.79
CA SER A 4 -7.68 0.80 5.55
C SER A 4 -6.50 0.17 6.26
N GLU A 5 -6.68 -1.05 6.71
CA GLU A 5 -5.61 -1.74 7.42
C GLU A 5 -4.42 -1.98 6.54
N GLU A 6 -4.67 -2.34 5.30
CA GLU A 6 -3.57 -2.59 4.39
C GLU A 6 -2.82 -1.31 4.08
N ARG A 7 -3.57 -0.23 3.93
CA ARG A 7 -2.93 1.05 3.69
C ARG A 7 -2.10 1.47 4.90
N LEU A 8 -2.62 1.23 6.08
CA LEU A 8 -1.89 1.55 7.28
C LEU A 8 -0.62 0.74 7.39
N LYS A 9 -0.67 -0.51 6.98
CA LYS A 9 0.53 -1.35 7.01
C LYS A 9 1.61 -0.80 6.11
N VAL A 10 1.22 -0.40 4.91
CA VAL A 10 2.18 0.15 3.98
C VAL A 10 2.76 1.44 4.54
N LEU A 11 1.91 2.24 5.13
CA LEU A 11 2.36 3.49 5.73
C LEU A 11 3.37 3.23 6.83
N LYS A 12 3.11 2.24 7.64
CA LYS A 12 4.01 1.90 8.72
C LYS A 12 5.36 1.43 8.19
N MET A 13 5.35 0.71 7.10
CA MET A 13 6.60 0.26 6.50
C MET A 13 7.43 1.45 6.06
N VAL A 14 6.79 2.47 5.54
CA VAL A 14 7.50 3.67 5.15
C VAL A 14 8.11 4.34 6.37
N GLN A 15 7.33 4.44 7.43
CA GLN A 15 7.81 5.06 8.65
C GLN A 15 8.97 4.30 9.26
N ASP A 16 8.91 2.98 9.16
CA ASP A 16 9.98 2.14 9.67
C ASP A 16 11.22 2.20 8.79
N GLY A 17 11.09 2.75 7.62
CA GLY A 17 12.21 2.82 6.72
C GLY A 17 12.44 1.54 5.95
N LYS A 18 11.47 0.66 5.94
CA LYS A 18 11.61 -0.58 5.20
C LYS A 18 11.38 -0.40 3.72
N ILE A 19 10.55 0.54 3.38
CA ILE A 19 10.27 0.86 1.98
C ILE A 19 10.25 2.38 1.84
N THR A 20 10.41 2.83 0.61
CA THR A 20 10.37 4.26 0.32
C THR A 20 8.94 4.68 0.03
N THR A 21 8.73 5.99 0.00
CA THR A 21 7.41 6.51 -0.32
C THR A 21 7.01 6.11 -1.73
N GLU A 22 7.98 6.04 -2.63
CA GLU A 22 7.68 5.65 -4.00
C GLU A 22 7.22 4.20 -4.05
N MET A 23 7.90 3.35 -3.31
CA MET A 23 7.50 1.96 -3.26
C MET A 23 6.14 1.81 -2.61
N ALA A 24 5.89 2.59 -1.60
CA ALA A 24 4.60 2.55 -0.94
C ALA A 24 3.50 2.96 -1.90
N ALA A 25 3.76 3.97 -2.69
CA ALA A 25 2.77 4.42 -3.65
C ALA A 25 2.48 3.33 -4.67
N GLU A 26 3.51 2.62 -5.10
CA GLU A 26 3.32 1.54 -6.04
C GLU A 26 2.56 0.38 -5.41
N LEU A 27 2.86 0.09 -4.17
CA LEU A 27 2.15 -0.97 -3.48
C LEU A 27 0.67 -0.62 -3.34
N LEU A 28 0.39 0.60 -2.95
CA LEU A 28 -1.00 1.02 -2.82
C LEU A 28 -1.71 0.95 -4.15
N LYS A 29 -1.01 1.32 -5.19
CA LYS A 29 -1.58 1.27 -6.51
C LYS A 29 -1.87 -0.17 -6.93
N ALA A 30 -0.96 -1.06 -6.64
CA ALA A 30 -1.15 -2.47 -6.96
C ALA A 30 -2.31 -3.05 -6.18
N LEU A 31 -2.40 -2.72 -4.91
CA LEU A 31 -3.49 -3.20 -4.09
C LEU A 31 -4.81 -2.71 -4.63
N ASP A 32 -4.83 -1.46 -5.03
CA ASP A 32 -6.05 -0.88 -5.56
C ASP A 32 -6.46 -1.58 -6.85
N SER A 33 -5.48 -1.89 -7.68
CA SER A 33 -5.75 -2.53 -8.95
C SER A 33 -6.23 -3.96 -8.76
N THR A 34 -5.53 -4.71 -7.92
CA THR A 34 -5.86 -6.11 -7.77
C THR A 34 -7.14 -6.32 -6.99
N SER A 35 -7.44 -5.44 -6.08
CA SER A 35 -8.65 -5.62 -5.29
C SER A 35 -9.88 -5.18 -6.05
N LYS A 36 -9.69 -4.59 -7.21
CA LYS A 36 -10.79 -4.22 -8.02
C LYS A 36 -11.31 -5.46 -8.72
N LYS A 37 -12.33 -6.00 -8.24
CA LYS A 37 -12.84 -7.22 -8.80
C LYS A 37 -14.13 -7.03 -9.45
N PRO A 38 -14.41 -7.70 -10.46
CA PRO A 38 -15.74 -7.70 -11.07
C PRO A 38 -16.74 -8.34 -10.18
#